data_d105c5ac884f5f3d2b2514d4329a4e8b
#
_entry.id   d105c5ac884f5f3d2b2514d4329a4e8b
#
_cell.length_a   1.000
_cell.length_b   1.000
_cell.length_c   1.000
_cell.angle_alpha   90.00
_cell.angle_beta   90.00
_cell.angle_gamma   90.00
#
_symmetry.space_group_name_H-M   'P 1'
#
loop_
_entity.id
_entity.type
_entity.pdbx_description
1 polymer ?
#
loop_
_entity_poly.entity_id
_entity_poly.type
_entity_poly.pdbx_seq_one_letter_code
_entity_poly.pdbx_strand_id
1 'polypeptide(L)'
;MIARTLDFDIIHSHDWLTYPAGIHAKQVTGRPLVIHVHATDYDRSRGNVNPTVFNIERDGMLHADHIITVSNLTRNTVIDKYGIDPAKVTTVHNAVIPLDKEILEIKAPRPKEKVVTFLGRITMQKGPEYFVEAAVKVLKNNHNVRFVMAGSGDMMDAMIELAARRGIADRFHFPGFQKGRQVYEMLSASDVYIMPSVSEPFGISPLEAMQMGVPSIISKQSGCAEILHNVIKTDYWDIDAMADAVNAIVSYPSMHAYLRDQGIKEVSQITWDKAGRKVIDIYHKVLGW
;
A
#
# COMPACT_ATOMS: atom_id res chain seq x y z
N MET A 1 -8.68 -27.62 -17.83
CA MET A 1 -7.78 -28.65 -18.42
C MET A 1 -6.57 -28.90 -17.53
N ILE A 2 -5.81 -27.89 -17.13
CA ILE A 2 -4.60 -28.02 -16.26
C ILE A 2 -4.90 -28.75 -14.94
N ALA A 3 -5.99 -28.42 -14.24
CA ALA A 3 -6.36 -29.04 -12.98
C ALA A 3 -6.58 -30.56 -13.03
N ARG A 4 -6.75 -31.14 -14.22
CA ARG A 4 -6.91 -32.62 -14.40
C ARG A 4 -5.59 -33.33 -14.70
N THR A 5 -4.53 -32.59 -15.01
CA THR A 5 -3.25 -33.13 -15.49
C THR A 5 -2.10 -32.91 -14.50
N LEU A 6 -2.27 -32.04 -13.51
CA LEU A 6 -1.27 -31.81 -12.48
C LEU A 6 -1.71 -32.44 -11.15
N ASP A 7 -0.74 -33.02 -10.45
CA ASP A 7 -0.92 -33.43 -9.06
C ASP A 7 -0.60 -32.29 -8.12
N PHE A 8 -1.55 -31.94 -7.25
CA PHE A 8 -1.43 -30.87 -6.26
C PHE A 8 -2.42 -31.11 -5.10
N ASP A 9 -2.11 -30.58 -3.95
CA ASP A 9 -2.90 -30.78 -2.73
C ASP A 9 -3.89 -29.66 -2.48
N ILE A 10 -3.57 -28.43 -2.91
CA ILE A 10 -4.34 -27.22 -2.60
C ILE A 10 -4.41 -26.28 -3.82
N ILE A 11 -5.52 -25.55 -3.91
CA ILE A 11 -5.72 -24.48 -4.89
C ILE A 11 -5.57 -23.15 -4.16
N HIS A 12 -4.74 -22.23 -4.67
CA HIS A 12 -4.60 -20.88 -4.12
C HIS A 12 -4.89 -19.85 -5.20
N SER A 13 -5.97 -19.08 -5.01
CA SER A 13 -6.43 -18.05 -5.94
C SER A 13 -6.21 -16.66 -5.38
N HIS A 14 -5.67 -15.76 -6.21
CA HIS A 14 -5.36 -14.39 -5.85
C HIS A 14 -6.28 -13.41 -6.56
N ASP A 15 -7.04 -12.64 -5.80
CA ASP A 15 -8.00 -11.63 -6.24
C ASP A 15 -9.11 -12.14 -7.20
N TRP A 16 -10.10 -11.33 -7.38
CA TRP A 16 -11.37 -11.68 -8.03
C TRP A 16 -11.24 -12.24 -9.46
N LEU A 17 -10.21 -11.82 -10.21
CA LEU A 17 -9.97 -12.30 -11.57
C LEU A 17 -9.68 -13.80 -11.64
N THR A 18 -9.14 -14.38 -10.55
CA THR A 18 -8.77 -15.80 -10.50
C THR A 18 -9.79 -16.67 -9.78
N TYR A 19 -10.73 -16.09 -9.04
CA TYR A 19 -11.70 -16.85 -8.24
C TYR A 19 -12.56 -17.81 -9.05
N PRO A 20 -13.12 -17.44 -10.22
CA PRO A 20 -13.90 -18.38 -11.03
C PRO A 20 -13.10 -19.61 -11.46
N ALA A 21 -11.81 -19.42 -11.79
CA ALA A 21 -10.93 -20.52 -12.15
C ALA A 21 -10.63 -21.45 -10.94
N GLY A 22 -10.41 -20.84 -9.76
CA GLY A 22 -10.23 -21.58 -8.50
C GLY A 22 -11.45 -22.41 -8.10
N ILE A 23 -12.65 -21.82 -8.19
CA ILE A 23 -13.93 -22.53 -7.93
C ILE A 23 -14.07 -23.72 -8.89
N HIS A 24 -13.85 -23.50 -10.18
CA HIS A 24 -13.96 -24.56 -11.16
C HIS A 24 -12.92 -25.68 -10.92
N ALA A 25 -11.68 -25.33 -10.57
CA ALA A 25 -10.65 -26.29 -10.22
C ALA A 25 -11.05 -27.12 -9.00
N LYS A 26 -11.60 -26.51 -7.96
CA LYS A 26 -12.14 -27.19 -6.76
C LYS A 26 -13.24 -28.17 -7.14
N GLN A 27 -14.20 -27.76 -7.96
CA GLN A 27 -15.31 -28.62 -8.40
C GLN A 27 -14.83 -29.86 -9.18
N VAL A 28 -13.79 -29.71 -10.00
CA VAL A 28 -13.27 -30.78 -10.86
C VAL A 28 -12.37 -31.77 -10.10
N THR A 29 -11.62 -31.28 -9.10
CA THR A 29 -10.58 -32.08 -8.43
C THR A 29 -10.94 -32.50 -7.01
N GLY A 30 -11.93 -31.82 -6.39
CA GLY A 30 -12.23 -31.98 -4.97
C GLY A 30 -11.17 -31.40 -4.02
N ARG A 31 -10.10 -30.79 -4.54
CA ARG A 31 -9.04 -30.18 -3.70
C ARG A 31 -9.53 -28.89 -3.06
N PRO A 32 -9.07 -28.59 -1.83
CA PRO A 32 -9.48 -27.38 -1.12
C PRO A 32 -9.01 -26.11 -1.83
N LEU A 33 -9.82 -25.05 -1.69
CA LEU A 33 -9.57 -23.73 -2.26
C LEU A 33 -9.25 -22.72 -1.16
N VAL A 34 -8.07 -22.12 -1.21
CA VAL A 34 -7.69 -20.94 -0.46
C VAL A 34 -7.77 -19.72 -1.38
N ILE A 35 -8.38 -18.66 -0.89
CA ILE A 35 -8.44 -17.37 -1.59
C ILE A 35 -7.58 -16.35 -0.85
N HIS A 36 -6.79 -15.58 -1.61
CA HIS A 36 -6.00 -14.47 -1.08
C HIS A 36 -6.56 -13.14 -1.61
N VAL A 37 -7.03 -12.31 -0.70
CA VAL A 37 -7.63 -11.01 -0.98
C VAL A 37 -6.57 -9.94 -0.81
N HIS A 38 -6.05 -9.41 -1.92
CA HIS A 38 -5.10 -8.30 -1.92
C HIS A 38 -5.80 -6.94 -1.91
N ALA A 39 -6.98 -6.85 -2.49
CA ALA A 39 -7.87 -5.69 -2.45
C ALA A 39 -9.29 -6.11 -2.82
N THR A 40 -10.27 -5.40 -2.28
CA THR A 40 -11.67 -5.55 -2.68
C THR A 40 -12.12 -4.41 -3.59
N ASP A 41 -13.28 -4.55 -4.21
CA ASP A 41 -13.86 -3.47 -5.00
C ASP A 41 -14.27 -2.28 -4.12
N TYR A 42 -14.56 -2.50 -2.83
CA TYR A 42 -14.76 -1.42 -1.86
C TYR A 42 -13.55 -0.51 -1.74
N ASP A 43 -12.34 -1.07 -1.77
CA ASP A 43 -11.09 -0.29 -1.71
C ASP A 43 -10.89 0.54 -2.98
N ARG A 44 -11.14 -0.06 -4.14
CA ARG A 44 -10.90 0.56 -5.46
C ARG A 44 -11.90 1.68 -5.76
N SER A 45 -13.14 1.54 -5.29
CA SER A 45 -14.28 2.40 -5.65
C SER A 45 -14.67 3.41 -4.57
N ARG A 46 -13.93 3.47 -3.45
CA ARG A 46 -14.33 4.24 -2.25
C ARG A 46 -15.75 3.86 -1.77
N GLY A 47 -16.09 2.59 -1.90
CA GLY A 47 -17.38 2.07 -1.45
C GLY A 47 -18.53 2.10 -2.49
N ASN A 48 -18.30 2.69 -3.67
CA ASN A 48 -19.27 2.64 -4.79
C ASN A 48 -18.98 1.42 -5.66
N VAL A 49 -19.25 0.24 -5.14
CA VAL A 49 -18.82 -1.03 -5.72
C VAL A 49 -19.53 -1.33 -7.05
N ASN A 50 -18.79 -1.94 -7.98
CA ASN A 50 -19.34 -2.53 -9.19
C ASN A 50 -20.05 -3.84 -8.83
N PRO A 51 -21.38 -3.97 -9.09
CA PRO A 51 -22.14 -5.17 -8.70
C PRO A 51 -21.58 -6.47 -9.29
N THR A 52 -21.05 -6.44 -10.50
CA THR A 52 -20.46 -7.63 -11.13
C THR A 52 -19.20 -8.08 -10.41
N VAL A 53 -18.30 -7.15 -10.11
CA VAL A 53 -17.05 -7.46 -9.37
C VAL A 53 -17.38 -7.94 -7.96
N PHE A 54 -18.26 -7.23 -7.25
CA PHE A 54 -18.73 -7.61 -5.92
C PHE A 54 -19.28 -9.05 -5.89
N ASN A 55 -20.13 -9.41 -6.87
CA ASN A 55 -20.70 -10.76 -6.93
C ASN A 55 -19.64 -11.82 -7.17
N ILE A 56 -18.63 -11.57 -8.03
CA ILE A 56 -17.52 -12.49 -8.27
C ILE A 56 -16.66 -12.62 -7.01
N GLU A 57 -16.34 -11.52 -6.35
CA GLU A 57 -15.59 -11.52 -5.09
C GLU A 57 -16.33 -12.34 -4.03
N ARG A 58 -17.61 -12.05 -3.82
CA ARG A 58 -18.45 -12.74 -2.83
C ARG A 58 -18.61 -14.24 -3.13
N ASP A 59 -18.85 -14.58 -4.37
CA ASP A 59 -18.98 -15.98 -4.78
C ASP A 59 -17.69 -16.77 -4.54
N GLY A 60 -16.54 -16.18 -4.90
CA GLY A 60 -15.24 -16.74 -4.60
C GLY A 60 -15.03 -16.99 -3.10
N MET A 61 -15.32 -15.98 -2.29
CA MET A 61 -15.15 -16.06 -0.83
C MET A 61 -16.08 -17.11 -0.19
N LEU A 62 -17.32 -17.26 -0.68
CA LEU A 62 -18.26 -18.26 -0.18
C LEU A 62 -17.80 -19.69 -0.49
N HIS A 63 -17.23 -19.93 -1.68
CA HIS A 63 -16.75 -21.26 -2.11
C HIS A 63 -15.37 -21.64 -1.52
N ALA A 64 -14.63 -20.65 -0.99
CA ALA A 64 -13.32 -20.92 -0.37
C ALA A 64 -13.45 -21.74 0.91
N ASP A 65 -12.51 -22.65 1.13
CA ASP A 65 -12.34 -23.37 2.40
C ASP A 65 -11.67 -22.47 3.43
N HIS A 66 -10.77 -21.58 2.98
CA HIS A 66 -10.15 -20.56 3.81
C HIS A 66 -9.83 -19.30 3.00
N ILE A 67 -9.80 -18.15 3.69
CA ILE A 67 -9.53 -16.84 3.09
C ILE A 67 -8.36 -16.21 3.82
N ILE A 68 -7.39 -15.73 3.05
CA ILE A 68 -6.27 -14.93 3.52
C ILE A 68 -6.52 -13.48 3.12
N THR A 69 -6.34 -12.54 4.05
CA THR A 69 -6.40 -11.11 3.78
C THR A 69 -5.08 -10.45 4.14
N VAL A 70 -4.71 -9.40 3.40
CA VAL A 70 -3.41 -8.72 3.58
C VAL A 70 -3.34 -7.79 4.78
N SER A 71 -4.49 -7.54 5.44
CA SER A 71 -4.60 -6.72 6.65
C SER A 71 -5.87 -7.03 7.42
N ASN A 72 -5.96 -6.57 8.67
CA ASN A 72 -7.21 -6.60 9.44
C ASN A 72 -8.25 -5.64 8.85
N LEU A 73 -7.82 -4.52 8.25
CA LEU A 73 -8.69 -3.63 7.51
C LEU A 73 -9.44 -4.39 6.42
N THR A 74 -8.71 -5.13 5.57
CA THR A 74 -9.30 -5.97 4.52
C THR A 74 -10.13 -7.12 5.11
N ARG A 75 -9.66 -7.74 6.21
CA ARG A 75 -10.41 -8.79 6.93
C ARG A 75 -11.78 -8.29 7.38
N ASN A 76 -11.84 -7.13 8.00
CA ASN A 76 -13.10 -6.54 8.45
C ASN A 76 -14.02 -6.24 7.26
N THR A 77 -13.49 -5.71 6.16
CA THR A 77 -14.26 -5.52 4.93
C THR A 77 -14.86 -6.83 4.41
N VAL A 78 -14.07 -7.91 4.38
CA VAL A 78 -14.53 -9.25 3.94
C VAL A 78 -15.65 -9.78 4.86
N ILE A 79 -15.52 -9.62 6.16
CA ILE A 79 -16.53 -10.06 7.13
C ILE A 79 -17.80 -9.19 7.02
N ASP A 80 -17.65 -7.88 7.12
CA ASP A 80 -18.78 -6.96 7.30
C ASP A 80 -19.54 -6.68 6.00
N LYS A 81 -18.81 -6.60 4.86
CA LYS A 81 -19.42 -6.22 3.57
C LYS A 81 -19.81 -7.42 2.71
N TYR A 82 -19.05 -8.52 2.80
CA TYR A 82 -19.34 -9.73 2.02
C TYR A 82 -20.08 -10.79 2.83
N GLY A 83 -20.23 -10.61 4.15
CA GLY A 83 -20.95 -11.52 5.04
C GLY A 83 -20.24 -12.87 5.23
N ILE A 84 -18.92 -12.87 5.28
CA ILE A 84 -18.11 -14.08 5.42
C ILE A 84 -17.89 -14.41 6.90
N ASP A 85 -17.96 -15.71 7.22
CA ASP A 85 -17.70 -16.21 8.58
C ASP A 85 -16.25 -15.84 9.00
N PRO A 86 -16.08 -15.11 10.13
CA PRO A 86 -14.78 -14.75 10.67
C PRO A 86 -13.83 -15.92 10.88
N ALA A 87 -14.34 -17.13 11.15
CA ALA A 87 -13.56 -18.35 11.37
C ALA A 87 -12.83 -18.83 10.10
N LYS A 88 -13.32 -18.44 8.92
CA LYS A 88 -12.71 -18.74 7.61
C LYS A 88 -11.66 -17.73 7.20
N VAL A 89 -11.47 -16.61 7.91
CA VAL A 89 -10.63 -15.50 7.46
C VAL A 89 -9.44 -15.29 8.39
N THR A 90 -8.23 -15.38 7.83
CA THR A 90 -6.97 -15.11 8.55
C THR A 90 -6.19 -13.98 7.89
N THR A 91 -5.68 -13.07 8.69
CA THR A 91 -4.81 -11.98 8.23
C THR A 91 -3.36 -12.45 8.12
N VAL A 92 -2.78 -12.27 6.94
CA VAL A 92 -1.34 -12.40 6.69
C VAL A 92 -0.85 -11.11 6.05
N HIS A 93 -0.21 -10.26 6.85
CA HIS A 93 0.31 -8.99 6.35
C HIS A 93 1.37 -9.22 5.28
N ASN A 94 1.33 -8.39 4.24
CA ASN A 94 2.39 -8.35 3.24
C ASN A 94 3.72 -7.91 3.87
N ALA A 95 4.78 -8.07 3.11
CA ALA A 95 6.13 -7.70 3.50
C ALA A 95 6.80 -6.93 2.37
N VAL A 96 8.09 -6.64 2.54
CA VAL A 96 8.91 -6.02 1.52
C VAL A 96 10.14 -6.90 1.26
N ILE A 97 10.63 -6.87 0.02
CA ILE A 97 11.88 -7.55 -0.33
C ILE A 97 13.03 -6.69 0.21
N PRO A 98 13.96 -7.28 0.99
CA PRO A 98 15.16 -6.56 1.42
C PRO A 98 15.92 -6.02 0.20
N LEU A 99 16.37 -4.77 0.30
CA LEU A 99 17.13 -4.14 -0.77
C LEU A 99 18.58 -4.61 -0.76
N ASP A 100 19.12 -4.85 -1.96
CA ASP A 100 20.52 -5.14 -2.15
C ASP A 100 21.39 -3.92 -1.77
N LYS A 101 22.65 -4.19 -1.40
CA LYS A 101 23.61 -3.15 -1.00
C LYS A 101 23.78 -2.07 -2.07
N GLU A 102 23.82 -2.46 -3.35
CA GLU A 102 23.91 -1.53 -4.48
C GLU A 102 22.75 -0.53 -4.53
N ILE A 103 21.54 -0.98 -4.19
CA ILE A 103 20.35 -0.11 -4.13
C ILE A 103 20.44 0.84 -2.92
N LEU A 104 20.85 0.33 -1.76
CA LEU A 104 20.98 1.13 -0.54
C LEU A 104 22.08 2.20 -0.65
N GLU A 105 23.09 2.01 -1.51
CA GLU A 105 24.17 2.97 -1.77
C GLU A 105 23.79 4.02 -2.84
N ILE A 106 22.60 3.94 -3.46
CA ILE A 106 22.14 4.95 -4.41
C ILE A 106 22.07 6.32 -3.76
N LYS A 107 22.72 7.29 -4.40
CA LYS A 107 22.70 8.70 -4.04
C LYS A 107 22.30 9.50 -5.28
N ALA A 108 21.04 9.90 -5.36
CA ALA A 108 20.60 10.81 -6.40
C ALA A 108 21.02 12.26 -6.08
N PRO A 109 21.22 13.11 -7.09
CA PRO A 109 21.38 14.54 -6.87
C PRO A 109 20.19 15.09 -6.09
N ARG A 110 20.47 15.85 -5.03
CA ARG A 110 19.43 16.45 -4.18
C ARG A 110 19.30 17.95 -4.50
N PRO A 111 18.08 18.49 -4.60
CA PRO A 111 17.88 19.93 -4.62
C PRO A 111 18.30 20.54 -3.28
N LYS A 112 18.40 21.86 -3.22
CA LYS A 112 18.66 22.59 -1.97
C LYS A 112 17.47 22.54 -1.02
N GLU A 113 16.28 22.48 -1.61
CA GLU A 113 15.03 22.39 -0.89
C GLU A 113 14.80 20.97 -0.35
N LYS A 114 13.97 20.86 0.67
CA LYS A 114 13.47 19.59 1.20
C LYS A 114 12.49 18.94 0.22
N VAL A 115 12.56 17.64 0.04
CA VAL A 115 11.73 16.91 -0.91
C VAL A 115 10.70 16.05 -0.17
N VAL A 116 9.43 16.28 -0.46
CA VAL A 116 8.30 15.50 0.03
C VAL A 116 7.71 14.71 -1.14
N THR A 117 7.64 13.38 -1.01
CA THR A 117 7.31 12.48 -2.12
C THR A 117 6.03 11.68 -1.87
N PHE A 118 5.17 11.66 -2.87
CA PHE A 118 4.09 10.71 -3.07
C PHE A 118 4.51 9.73 -4.16
N LEU A 119 4.32 8.43 -3.94
CA LEU A 119 4.60 7.38 -4.91
C LEU A 119 3.43 6.40 -4.96
N GLY A 120 2.81 6.25 -6.12
CA GLY A 120 1.73 5.28 -6.30
C GLY A 120 0.87 5.56 -7.53
N ARG A 121 -0.19 4.78 -7.69
CA ARG A 121 -1.21 5.09 -8.70
C ARG A 121 -1.89 6.43 -8.35
N ILE A 122 -2.05 7.28 -9.35
CA ILE A 122 -2.71 8.58 -9.14
C ILE A 122 -4.20 8.42 -9.41
N THR A 123 -4.89 7.84 -8.45
CA THR A 123 -6.31 7.45 -8.48
C THR A 123 -7.01 7.89 -7.20
N MET A 124 -8.34 7.95 -7.22
CA MET A 124 -9.16 8.31 -6.05
C MET A 124 -8.79 7.50 -4.79
N GLN A 125 -8.50 6.21 -4.94
CA GLN A 125 -8.13 5.33 -3.83
C GLN A 125 -6.89 5.83 -3.07
N LYS A 126 -5.91 6.40 -3.79
CA LYS A 126 -4.63 6.84 -3.23
C LYS A 126 -4.65 8.26 -2.66
N GLY A 127 -5.74 9.02 -2.88
CA GLY A 127 -5.94 10.33 -2.30
C GLY A 127 -4.92 11.40 -2.72
N PRO A 128 -4.54 11.50 -4.02
CA PRO A 128 -3.53 12.45 -4.46
C PRO A 128 -3.95 13.91 -4.21
N GLU A 129 -5.24 14.20 -4.19
CA GLU A 129 -5.79 15.52 -3.87
C GLU A 129 -5.42 15.97 -2.44
N TYR A 130 -5.40 15.05 -1.47
CA TYR A 130 -5.00 15.37 -0.09
C TYR A 130 -3.53 15.71 0.01
N PHE A 131 -2.68 15.07 -0.82
CA PHE A 131 -1.27 15.42 -0.91
C PHE A 131 -1.06 16.84 -1.44
N VAL A 132 -1.81 17.26 -2.49
CA VAL A 132 -1.73 18.63 -3.03
C VAL A 132 -2.23 19.65 -2.00
N GLU A 133 -3.35 19.38 -1.32
CA GLU A 133 -3.88 20.29 -0.31
C GLU A 133 -2.95 20.41 0.92
N ALA A 134 -2.31 19.31 1.34
CA ALA A 134 -1.28 19.33 2.39
C ALA A 134 -0.08 20.20 1.95
N ALA A 135 0.35 20.08 0.69
CA ALA A 135 1.43 20.89 0.15
C ALA A 135 1.10 22.40 0.20
N VAL A 136 -0.14 22.81 -0.11
CA VAL A 136 -0.59 24.20 0.05
C VAL A 136 -0.37 24.71 1.48
N LYS A 137 -0.73 23.87 2.47
CA LYS A 137 -0.57 24.25 3.88
C LYS A 137 0.89 24.28 4.33
N VAL A 138 1.69 23.32 3.91
CA VAL A 138 3.14 23.30 4.17
C VAL A 138 3.79 24.58 3.64
N LEU A 139 3.49 24.95 2.38
CA LEU A 139 4.11 26.08 1.71
C LEU A 139 3.70 27.45 2.30
N LYS A 140 2.62 27.54 3.07
CA LYS A 140 2.30 28.76 3.84
C LYS A 140 3.34 29.07 4.90
N ASN A 141 3.94 28.03 5.49
CA ASN A 141 4.85 28.16 6.62
C ASN A 141 6.31 27.88 6.24
N ASN A 142 6.56 27.11 5.19
CA ASN A 142 7.89 26.67 4.78
C ASN A 142 8.05 26.68 3.26
N HIS A 143 8.69 27.71 2.72
CA HIS A 143 8.94 27.82 1.28
C HIS A 143 10.14 27.01 0.78
N ASN A 144 10.91 26.38 1.68
CA ASN A 144 12.09 25.57 1.33
C ASN A 144 11.73 24.10 1.15
N VAL A 145 10.55 23.82 0.57
CA VAL A 145 10.03 22.46 0.30
C VAL A 145 9.59 22.35 -1.14
N ARG A 146 9.88 21.21 -1.76
CA ARG A 146 9.37 20.77 -3.06
C ARG A 146 8.61 19.46 -2.90
N PHE A 147 7.66 19.26 -3.80
CA PHE A 147 6.79 18.09 -3.81
C PHE A 147 7.00 17.28 -5.07
N VAL A 148 7.08 15.95 -4.92
CA VAL A 148 7.16 15.01 -6.04
C VAL A 148 5.93 14.12 -6.00
N MET A 149 5.15 14.11 -7.08
CA MET A 149 4.04 13.18 -7.25
C MET A 149 4.38 12.21 -8.38
N ALA A 150 4.89 11.03 -8.00
CA ALA A 150 5.33 10.00 -8.92
C ALA A 150 4.30 8.89 -9.08
N GLY A 151 4.02 8.55 -10.33
CA GLY A 151 3.07 7.52 -10.70
C GLY A 151 2.30 7.85 -11.97
N SER A 152 1.26 7.09 -12.22
CA SER A 152 0.30 7.32 -13.30
C SER A 152 -1.10 6.95 -12.82
N GLY A 153 -2.11 7.50 -13.47
CA GLY A 153 -3.51 7.24 -13.15
C GLY A 153 -4.43 8.28 -13.76
N ASP A 154 -5.72 8.03 -13.63
CA ASP A 154 -6.80 8.84 -14.20
C ASP A 154 -6.94 10.24 -13.57
N MET A 155 -6.32 10.47 -12.42
CA MET A 155 -6.32 11.79 -11.77
C MET A 155 -5.06 12.63 -12.04
N MET A 156 -4.09 12.17 -12.85
CA MET A 156 -2.83 12.91 -13.06
C MET A 156 -3.08 14.34 -13.54
N ASP A 157 -3.83 14.51 -14.62
CA ASP A 157 -4.09 15.84 -15.22
C ASP A 157 -4.84 16.74 -14.21
N ALA A 158 -5.82 16.18 -13.51
CA ALA A 158 -6.55 16.90 -12.47
C ALA A 158 -5.65 17.37 -11.31
N MET A 159 -4.59 16.61 -10.95
CA MET A 159 -3.65 17.01 -9.90
C MET A 159 -2.70 18.12 -10.39
N ILE A 160 -2.25 18.06 -11.63
CA ILE A 160 -1.45 19.14 -12.25
C ILE A 160 -2.27 20.45 -12.26
N GLU A 161 -3.54 20.38 -12.72
CA GLU A 161 -4.44 21.53 -12.70
C GLU A 161 -4.73 22.04 -11.28
N LEU A 162 -4.92 21.12 -10.31
CA LEU A 162 -5.14 21.51 -8.92
C LEU A 162 -3.94 22.28 -8.37
N ALA A 163 -2.72 21.80 -8.58
CA ALA A 163 -1.51 22.47 -8.17
C ALA A 163 -1.39 23.88 -8.80
N ALA A 164 -1.75 24.01 -10.07
CA ALA A 164 -1.78 25.30 -10.78
C ALA A 164 -2.84 26.23 -10.20
N ARG A 165 -4.07 25.77 -9.99
CA ARG A 165 -5.14 26.55 -9.37
C ARG A 165 -4.82 27.01 -7.94
N ARG A 166 -4.04 26.22 -7.20
CA ARG A 166 -3.55 26.57 -5.86
C ARG A 166 -2.32 27.49 -5.88
N GLY A 167 -1.76 27.80 -7.05
CA GLY A 167 -0.61 28.68 -7.21
C GLY A 167 0.72 28.08 -6.73
N ILE A 168 0.84 26.75 -6.73
CA ILE A 168 2.01 26.01 -6.24
C ILE A 168 2.63 25.07 -7.27
N ALA A 169 2.27 25.19 -8.56
CA ALA A 169 2.76 24.31 -9.61
C ALA A 169 4.29 24.35 -9.76
N ASP A 170 4.93 25.50 -9.51
CA ASP A 170 6.38 25.68 -9.52
C ASP A 170 7.11 24.90 -8.41
N ARG A 171 6.37 24.44 -7.40
CA ARG A 171 6.86 23.63 -6.28
C ARG A 171 6.64 22.14 -6.48
N PHE A 172 5.94 21.74 -7.54
CA PHE A 172 5.66 20.35 -7.85
C PHE A 172 6.54 19.83 -8.99
N HIS A 173 6.90 18.54 -8.88
CA HIS A 173 7.49 17.76 -9.95
C HIS A 173 6.64 16.49 -10.18
N PHE A 174 6.24 16.26 -11.42
CA PHE A 174 5.43 15.12 -11.85
C PHE A 174 6.26 14.25 -12.79
N PRO A 175 7.12 13.35 -12.30
CA PRO A 175 8.01 12.54 -13.15
C PRO A 175 7.30 11.44 -13.95
N GLY A 176 5.98 11.25 -13.74
CA GLY A 176 5.23 10.14 -14.31
C GLY A 176 5.52 8.81 -13.61
N PHE A 177 5.25 7.71 -14.30
CA PHE A 177 5.45 6.36 -13.78
C PHE A 177 6.94 6.05 -13.63
N GLN A 178 7.32 5.61 -12.42
CA GLN A 178 8.69 5.20 -12.09
C GLN A 178 8.75 3.69 -11.86
N LYS A 179 9.84 3.04 -12.27
CA LYS A 179 10.05 1.59 -12.09
C LYS A 179 11.50 1.25 -11.74
N GLY A 180 11.64 0.14 -11.01
CA GLY A 180 12.95 -0.42 -10.67
C GLY A 180 13.85 0.62 -9.99
N ARG A 181 15.07 0.78 -10.49
CA ARG A 181 16.07 1.69 -9.93
C ARG A 181 15.60 3.14 -9.81
N GLN A 182 14.76 3.64 -10.73
CA GLN A 182 14.25 5.01 -10.71
C GLN A 182 13.45 5.34 -9.43
N VAL A 183 12.71 4.35 -8.89
CA VAL A 183 11.99 4.49 -7.63
C VAL A 183 12.96 4.77 -6.48
N TYR A 184 14.05 4.02 -6.41
CA TYR A 184 15.03 4.16 -5.33
C TYR A 184 15.88 5.43 -5.47
N GLU A 185 16.20 5.84 -6.70
CA GLU A 185 16.85 7.13 -6.97
C GLU A 185 15.98 8.29 -6.46
N MET A 186 14.68 8.28 -6.76
CA MET A 186 13.73 9.27 -6.28
C MET A 186 13.61 9.24 -4.75
N LEU A 187 13.45 8.06 -4.14
CA LEU A 187 13.39 7.92 -2.69
C LEU A 187 14.69 8.37 -2.01
N SER A 188 15.86 8.08 -2.60
CA SER A 188 17.15 8.53 -2.04
C SER A 188 17.30 10.06 -2.01
N ALA A 189 16.56 10.78 -2.87
CA ALA A 189 16.50 12.23 -2.90
C ALA A 189 15.41 12.81 -1.96
N SER A 190 14.54 11.98 -1.42
CA SER A 190 13.40 12.40 -0.61
C SER A 190 13.78 12.61 0.87
N ASP A 191 13.16 13.60 1.51
CA ASP A 191 13.26 13.83 2.96
C ASP A 191 12.03 13.30 3.72
N VAL A 192 10.87 13.23 3.05
CA VAL A 192 9.61 12.71 3.62
C VAL A 192 8.83 11.98 2.54
N TYR A 193 8.27 10.84 2.89
CA TYR A 193 7.30 10.11 2.08
C TYR A 193 5.89 10.27 2.64
N ILE A 194 4.88 10.49 1.78
CA ILE A 194 3.47 10.58 2.20
C ILE A 194 2.61 9.59 1.41
N MET A 195 1.78 8.84 2.14
CA MET A 195 0.72 7.99 1.58
C MET A 195 -0.64 8.37 2.18
N PRO A 196 -1.38 9.30 1.55
CA PRO A 196 -2.65 9.79 2.05
C PRO A 196 -3.84 8.96 1.51
N SER A 197 -3.67 7.66 1.41
CA SER A 197 -4.66 6.77 0.80
C SER A 197 -5.98 6.77 1.57
N VAL A 198 -7.09 6.86 0.84
CA VAL A 198 -8.46 6.80 1.39
C VAL A 198 -8.79 5.39 1.86
N SER A 199 -8.34 4.38 1.12
CA SER A 199 -8.41 2.97 1.48
C SER A 199 -7.21 2.26 0.88
N GLU A 200 -6.33 1.76 1.73
CA GLU A 200 -5.13 1.03 1.32
C GLU A 200 -5.15 -0.36 1.96
N PRO A 201 -5.42 -1.41 1.22
CA PRO A 201 -5.47 -2.76 1.77
C PRO A 201 -4.22 -3.15 2.55
N PHE A 202 -3.04 -2.76 2.07
CA PHE A 202 -1.80 -2.90 2.82
C PHE A 202 -0.89 -1.66 2.68
N GLY A 203 -0.28 -1.44 1.50
CA GLY A 203 0.66 -0.35 1.23
C GLY A 203 2.12 -0.79 1.40
N ILE A 204 2.74 -1.24 0.30
CA ILE A 204 4.17 -1.64 0.29
C ILE A 204 5.09 -0.42 0.18
N SER A 205 4.69 0.61 -0.55
CA SER A 205 5.52 1.79 -0.81
C SER A 205 6.05 2.54 0.43
N PRO A 206 5.32 2.62 1.58
CA PRO A 206 5.93 3.15 2.81
C PRO A 206 7.08 2.28 3.32
N LEU A 207 6.99 0.95 3.17
CA LEU A 207 8.06 0.04 3.57
C LEU A 207 9.30 0.23 2.69
N GLU A 208 9.11 0.42 1.38
CA GLU A 208 10.20 0.74 0.44
C GLU A 208 10.86 2.08 0.79
N ALA A 209 10.06 3.10 1.13
CA ALA A 209 10.58 4.39 1.58
C ALA A 209 11.39 4.26 2.88
N MET A 210 10.88 3.50 3.86
CA MET A 210 11.58 3.24 5.12
C MET A 210 12.90 2.48 4.93
N GLN A 211 12.97 1.51 3.99
CA GLN A 211 14.23 0.83 3.65
C GLN A 211 15.29 1.80 3.11
N MET A 212 14.86 2.82 2.34
CA MET A 212 15.73 3.90 1.85
C MET A 212 16.00 4.98 2.91
N GLY A 213 15.54 4.78 4.14
CA GLY A 213 15.74 5.72 5.24
C GLY A 213 14.90 6.99 5.12
N VAL A 214 13.76 6.94 4.46
CA VAL A 214 12.86 8.09 4.29
C VAL A 214 11.75 8.03 5.35
N PRO A 215 11.67 8.99 6.28
CA PRO A 215 10.55 9.12 7.21
C PRO A 215 9.21 9.15 6.49
N SER A 216 8.24 8.38 6.98
CA SER A 216 6.97 8.19 6.30
C SER A 216 5.78 8.71 7.11
N ILE A 217 4.87 9.39 6.42
CA ILE A 217 3.56 9.80 6.91
C ILE A 217 2.54 8.96 6.16
N ILE A 218 1.70 8.21 6.88
CA ILE A 218 0.74 7.28 6.27
C ILE A 218 -0.67 7.52 6.78
N SER A 219 -1.63 7.19 5.92
CA SER A 219 -3.04 7.18 6.33
C SER A 219 -3.28 6.06 7.35
N LYS A 220 -4.07 6.36 8.40
CA LYS A 220 -4.60 5.34 9.33
C LYS A 220 -5.49 4.33 8.62
N GLN A 221 -6.07 4.69 7.47
CA GLN A 221 -6.91 3.86 6.61
C GLN A 221 -6.06 2.98 5.68
N SER A 222 -4.94 2.46 6.19
CA SER A 222 -4.03 1.56 5.46
C SER A 222 -3.65 0.35 6.30
N GLY A 223 -3.55 -0.82 5.67
CA GLY A 223 -3.19 -2.06 6.37
C GLY A 223 -1.77 -2.04 6.94
N CYS A 224 -0.82 -1.35 6.32
CA CYS A 224 0.52 -1.21 6.88
C CYS A 224 0.53 -0.38 8.18
N ALA A 225 -0.48 0.49 8.42
CA ALA A 225 -0.60 1.22 9.68
C ALA A 225 -0.84 0.29 10.88
N GLU A 226 -1.29 -0.94 10.66
CA GLU A 226 -1.47 -1.95 11.72
C GLU A 226 -0.15 -2.42 12.32
N ILE A 227 0.92 -2.43 11.51
CA ILE A 227 2.21 -3.05 11.87
C ILE A 227 3.38 -2.07 11.90
N LEU A 228 3.24 -0.87 11.35
CA LEU A 228 4.28 0.15 11.40
C LEU A 228 4.10 1.06 12.60
N HIS A 229 5.14 1.25 13.40
CA HIS A 229 5.14 2.07 14.61
C HIS A 229 6.04 3.32 14.49
N ASN A 230 7.09 3.25 13.67
CA ASN A 230 8.03 4.36 13.46
C ASN A 230 7.67 5.20 12.21
N VAL A 231 6.39 5.52 12.09
CA VAL A 231 5.80 6.37 11.07
C VAL A 231 4.82 7.34 11.74
N ILE A 232 4.52 8.46 11.09
CA ILE A 232 3.44 9.33 11.55
C ILE A 232 2.14 8.87 10.88
N LYS A 233 1.09 8.67 11.67
CA LYS A 233 -0.22 8.21 11.19
C LYS A 233 -1.23 9.34 11.30
N THR A 234 -1.82 9.74 10.18
CA THR A 234 -2.88 10.76 10.09
C THR A 234 -4.14 10.17 9.49
N ASP A 235 -5.28 10.76 9.72
CA ASP A 235 -6.43 10.48 8.89
C ASP A 235 -6.23 11.12 7.51
N TYR A 236 -6.65 10.45 6.42
CA TYR A 236 -6.37 10.94 5.05
C TYR A 236 -7.02 12.31 4.78
N TRP A 237 -8.10 12.64 5.47
CA TRP A 237 -8.81 13.93 5.35
C TRP A 237 -8.21 15.02 6.25
N ASP A 238 -7.36 14.68 7.21
CA ASP A 238 -6.75 15.64 8.14
C ASP A 238 -5.51 16.28 7.52
N ILE A 239 -5.79 17.24 6.62
CA ILE A 239 -4.78 17.98 5.88
C ILE A 239 -3.86 18.77 6.81
N ASP A 240 -4.39 19.26 7.93
CA ASP A 240 -3.62 20.05 8.90
C ASP A 240 -2.60 19.15 9.61
N ALA A 241 -3.04 18.01 10.14
CA ALA A 241 -2.12 17.06 10.77
C ALA A 241 -1.03 16.54 9.78
N MET A 242 -1.39 16.35 8.51
CA MET A 242 -0.43 15.97 7.47
C MET A 242 0.62 17.06 7.25
N ALA A 243 0.19 18.31 7.11
CA ALA A 243 1.08 19.44 6.89
C ALA A 243 1.99 19.70 8.10
N ASP A 244 1.45 19.60 9.31
CA ASP A 244 2.19 19.74 10.56
C ASP A 244 3.25 18.63 10.71
N ALA A 245 2.91 17.39 10.35
CA ALA A 245 3.84 16.27 10.35
C ALA A 245 5.00 16.50 9.36
N VAL A 246 4.71 16.99 8.14
CA VAL A 246 5.76 17.36 7.16
C VAL A 246 6.66 18.44 7.76
N ASN A 247 6.08 19.54 8.24
CA ASN A 247 6.83 20.66 8.81
C ASN A 247 7.71 20.22 9.99
N ALA A 248 7.20 19.34 10.85
CA ALA A 248 7.96 18.79 11.96
C ALA A 248 9.17 17.97 11.47
N ILE A 249 8.97 17.04 10.53
CA ILE A 249 10.08 16.18 10.03
C ILE A 249 11.15 17.03 9.33
N VAL A 250 10.77 18.00 8.50
CA VAL A 250 11.74 18.80 7.72
C VAL A 250 12.44 19.86 8.56
N SER A 251 11.83 20.31 9.66
CA SER A 251 12.37 21.37 10.53
C SER A 251 13.18 20.84 11.70
N TYR A 252 12.94 19.62 12.16
CA TYR A 252 13.63 19.03 13.32
C TYR A 252 14.55 17.88 12.90
N PRO A 253 15.87 18.11 12.69
CA PRO A 253 16.81 17.07 12.27
C PRO A 253 16.86 15.84 13.18
N SER A 254 16.68 16.01 14.48
CA SER A 254 16.64 14.91 15.44
C SER A 254 15.40 14.00 15.23
N MET A 255 14.24 14.58 14.92
CA MET A 255 13.05 13.80 14.60
C MET A 255 13.21 13.04 13.29
N HIS A 256 13.73 13.71 12.26
CA HIS A 256 14.04 13.06 10.99
C HIS A 256 15.00 11.88 11.18
N ALA A 257 16.10 12.09 11.90
CA ALA A 257 17.09 11.04 12.18
C ALA A 257 16.48 9.87 12.96
N TYR A 258 15.68 10.16 13.98
CA TYR A 258 15.01 9.14 14.78
C TYR A 258 14.07 8.26 13.91
N LEU A 259 13.17 8.87 13.14
CA LEU A 259 12.24 8.15 12.28
C LEU A 259 12.96 7.34 11.20
N ARG A 260 14.03 7.90 10.61
CA ARG A 260 14.88 7.18 9.67
C ARG A 260 15.49 5.93 10.30
N ASP A 261 16.18 6.08 11.42
CA ASP A 261 16.99 5.01 12.01
C ASP A 261 16.10 3.91 12.62
N GLN A 262 15.01 4.29 13.26
CA GLN A 262 14.05 3.32 13.79
C GLN A 262 13.21 2.69 12.67
N GLY A 263 12.84 3.45 11.63
CA GLY A 263 12.13 2.93 10.47
C GLY A 263 12.91 1.85 9.72
N ILE A 264 14.20 2.05 9.47
CA ILE A 264 15.08 1.04 8.85
C ILE A 264 15.11 -0.25 9.69
N LYS A 265 15.26 -0.14 11.01
CA LYS A 265 15.28 -1.30 11.92
C LYS A 265 13.95 -2.04 11.92
N GLU A 266 12.85 -1.31 11.95
CA GLU A 266 11.50 -1.89 11.96
C GLU A 266 11.21 -2.64 10.67
N VAL A 267 11.42 -2.00 9.51
CA VAL A 267 11.11 -2.60 8.21
C VAL A 267 11.96 -3.83 7.91
N SER A 268 13.19 -3.91 8.44
CA SER A 268 14.06 -5.09 8.28
C SER A 268 13.47 -6.35 8.92
N GLN A 269 12.50 -6.21 9.84
CA GLN A 269 11.84 -7.33 10.50
C GLN A 269 10.57 -7.79 9.76
N ILE A 270 10.11 -7.05 8.74
CA ILE A 270 8.90 -7.34 7.96
C ILE A 270 9.32 -8.06 6.68
N THR A 271 9.40 -9.39 6.75
CA THR A 271 9.96 -10.23 5.68
C THR A 271 8.94 -11.19 5.09
N TRP A 272 9.09 -11.49 3.79
CA TRP A 272 8.23 -12.46 3.09
C TRP A 272 8.36 -13.86 3.67
N ASP A 273 9.50 -14.24 4.26
CA ASP A 273 9.65 -15.54 4.93
C ASP A 273 8.67 -15.70 6.10
N LYS A 274 8.47 -14.63 6.89
CA LYS A 274 7.50 -14.63 7.99
C LYS A 274 6.06 -14.71 7.47
N ALA A 275 5.75 -14.00 6.41
CA ALA A 275 4.43 -14.06 5.77
C ALA A 275 4.19 -15.45 5.14
N GLY A 276 5.17 -16.00 4.41
CA GLY A 276 5.10 -17.31 3.78
C GLY A 276 4.88 -18.44 4.78
N ARG A 277 5.56 -18.42 5.93
CA ARG A 277 5.33 -19.41 7.01
C ARG A 277 3.87 -19.41 7.47
N LYS A 278 3.26 -18.24 7.71
CA LYS A 278 1.84 -18.15 8.07
C LYS A 278 0.92 -18.72 6.99
N VAL A 279 1.26 -18.53 5.71
CA VAL A 279 0.50 -19.13 4.60
C VAL A 279 0.63 -20.66 4.62
N ILE A 280 1.82 -21.20 4.87
CA ILE A 280 2.05 -22.64 5.01
C ILE A 280 1.25 -23.22 6.19
N ASP A 281 1.24 -22.53 7.35
CA ASP A 281 0.44 -22.94 8.51
C ASP A 281 -1.07 -23.02 8.18
N ILE A 282 -1.56 -22.06 7.36
CA ILE A 282 -2.94 -22.09 6.87
C ILE A 282 -3.16 -23.31 5.93
N TYR A 283 -2.20 -23.63 5.06
CA TYR A 283 -2.32 -24.80 4.20
C TYR A 283 -2.39 -26.09 5.02
N HIS A 284 -1.53 -26.27 6.02
CA HIS A 284 -1.56 -27.43 6.89
C HIS A 284 -2.92 -27.53 7.61
N LYS A 285 -3.43 -26.43 8.15
CA LYS A 285 -4.76 -26.40 8.79
C LYS A 285 -5.87 -26.82 7.83
N VAL A 286 -5.85 -26.36 6.58
CA VAL A 286 -6.87 -26.66 5.57
C VAL A 286 -6.79 -28.11 5.09
N LEU A 287 -5.58 -28.67 5.04
CA LEU A 287 -5.32 -30.07 4.65
C LEU A 287 -5.50 -31.06 5.80
N GLY A 288 -5.59 -30.57 7.05
CA GLY A 288 -5.67 -31.43 8.23
C GLY A 288 -4.34 -32.07 8.62
N TRP A 289 -3.20 -31.43 8.31
CA TRP A 289 -1.85 -31.89 8.59
C TRP A 289 -1.28 -31.28 9.88
#